data_afdc75ce67891c0a7f12d648e16f8046
#
_entry.id   afdc75ce67891c0a7f12d648e16f8046
#
_cell.length_a   1.000
_cell.length_b   1.000
_cell.length_c   1.000
_cell.angle_alpha   90.00
_cell.angle_beta   90.00
_cell.angle_gamma   90.00
#
_symmetry.space_group_name_H-M   'P 1'
#
loop_
_entity.id
_entity.type
_entity.pdbx_description
1 polymer ?
#
loop_
_entity_poly.entity_id
_entity_poly.type
_entity_poly.pdbx_seq_one_letter_code
_entity_poly.pdbx_strand_id
1 'polypeptide(L)'
;QYDIYIRDPKYAIMTIYRCPSLIYFEKTDPGRIKPLCHDLEPPAFQDYAEYWNPKIKVRPLKLPPREKPGDIPVCQWEYILED
;
A
#
# COMPACT_ATOMS: atom_id res chain seq x y z
N GLN A 1 9.49 0.30 -6.93
CA GLN A 1 10.44 0.78 -5.91
C GLN A 1 9.72 1.07 -4.60
N TYR A 2 10.28 0.60 -3.53
CA TYR A 2 9.68 0.78 -2.21
C TYR A 2 10.78 0.86 -1.15
N ASP A 3 10.40 1.45 0.01
CA ASP A 3 11.23 1.46 1.21
C ASP A 3 10.41 0.92 2.37
N ILE A 4 11.10 0.26 3.31
CA ILE A 4 10.49 -0.18 4.54
C ILE A 4 11.22 0.51 5.69
N TYR A 5 10.46 1.27 6.49
CA TYR A 5 10.98 1.91 7.69
C TYR A 5 10.49 1.11 8.90
N ILE A 6 11.40 0.57 9.69
CA ILE A 6 11.06 -0.17 10.91
C ILE A 6 11.37 0.73 12.10
N ARG A 7 10.30 1.24 12.75
CA ARG A 7 10.46 2.09 13.92
C ARG A 7 10.86 1.27 15.15
N ASP A 8 10.25 0.09 15.29
CA ASP A 8 10.54 -0.83 16.38
C ASP A 8 10.04 -2.23 15.96
N PRO A 9 10.28 -3.29 16.76
CA PRO A 9 9.88 -4.65 16.36
C PRO A 9 8.37 -4.84 16.12
N LYS A 10 7.54 -3.89 16.53
CA LYS A 10 6.08 -4.00 16.41
C LYS A 10 5.47 -3.01 15.43
N TYR A 11 6.28 -2.17 14.78
CA TYR A 11 5.73 -1.15 13.89
C TYR A 11 6.66 -0.89 12.71
N ALA A 12 6.11 -0.96 11.52
CA ALA A 12 6.85 -0.67 10.29
C ALA A 12 5.96 0.09 9.31
N ILE A 13 6.59 0.90 8.48
CA ILE A 13 5.91 1.63 7.40
C ILE A 13 6.56 1.21 6.08
N MET A 14 5.72 0.77 5.14
CA MET A 14 6.15 0.50 3.78
C MET A 14 5.69 1.65 2.88
N THR A 15 6.64 2.26 2.19
CA THR A 15 6.38 3.37 1.29
C THR A 15 6.71 2.93 -0.14
N ILE A 16 5.73 3.05 -1.04
CA ILE A 16 5.90 2.69 -2.43
C ILE A 16 6.04 3.96 -3.26
N TYR A 17 7.18 4.09 -3.94
CA TYR A 17 7.49 5.27 -4.75
C TYR A 17 7.10 5.10 -6.20
N ARG A 18 7.08 3.86 -6.70
CA ARG A 18 6.73 3.58 -8.07
C ARG A 18 5.93 2.28 -8.14
N CYS A 19 4.79 2.34 -8.81
CA CYS A 19 3.95 1.18 -9.05
C CYS A 19 3.65 1.07 -10.55
N PRO A 20 4.23 0.08 -11.25
CA PRO A 20 3.99 -0.08 -12.68
C PRO A 20 2.51 -0.23 -13.04
N SER A 21 1.75 -0.94 -12.21
CA SER A 21 0.31 -1.11 -12.44
C SER A 21 -0.42 0.23 -12.38
N LEU A 22 -0.08 1.06 -11.40
CA LEU A 22 -0.70 2.38 -11.28
C LEU A 22 -0.37 3.25 -12.50
N ILE A 23 0.90 3.26 -12.92
CA ILE A 23 1.33 4.05 -14.09
C ILE A 23 0.55 3.60 -15.32
N TYR A 24 0.40 2.29 -15.50
CA TYR A 24 -0.36 1.73 -16.61
C TYR A 24 -1.82 2.19 -16.60
N PHE A 25 -2.49 2.08 -15.45
CA PHE A 25 -3.90 2.46 -15.34
C PHE A 25 -4.11 3.97 -15.41
N GLU A 26 -3.17 4.77 -14.93
CA GLU A 26 -3.26 6.22 -15.10
C GLU A 26 -3.31 6.62 -16.57
N LYS A 27 -2.63 5.85 -17.43
CA LYS A 27 -2.59 6.12 -18.87
C LYS A 27 -3.75 5.51 -19.64
N THR A 28 -4.22 4.34 -19.21
CA THR A 28 -5.15 3.55 -20.03
C THR A 28 -6.55 3.46 -19.45
N ASP A 29 -6.70 3.45 -18.12
CA ASP A 29 -8.00 3.26 -17.51
C ASP A 29 -7.99 3.78 -16.05
N PRO A 30 -7.99 5.11 -15.87
CA PRO A 30 -7.94 5.68 -14.52
C PRO A 30 -9.08 5.24 -13.60
N GLY A 31 -10.22 4.85 -14.16
CA GLY A 31 -11.36 4.38 -13.37
C GLY A 31 -11.12 3.10 -12.61
N ARG A 32 -10.08 2.34 -12.96
CA ARG A 32 -9.74 1.11 -12.24
C ARG A 32 -8.88 1.33 -11.00
N ILE A 33 -8.30 2.51 -10.87
CA ILE A 33 -7.34 2.77 -9.79
C ILE A 33 -8.00 2.64 -8.43
N LYS A 34 -9.14 3.29 -8.23
CA LYS A 34 -9.82 3.27 -6.94
C LYS A 34 -10.31 1.87 -6.56
N PRO A 35 -11.02 1.13 -7.43
CA PRO A 35 -11.40 -0.25 -7.08
C PRO A 35 -10.20 -1.13 -6.75
N LEU A 36 -9.11 -1.02 -7.50
CA LEU A 36 -7.93 -1.84 -7.26
C LEU A 36 -7.26 -1.48 -5.94
N CYS A 37 -6.97 -0.20 -5.72
CA CYS A 37 -6.14 0.23 -4.59
C CYS A 37 -6.92 0.37 -3.29
N HIS A 38 -8.23 0.68 -3.35
CA HIS A 38 -9.04 0.90 -2.16
C HIS A 38 -9.85 -0.33 -1.76
N ASP A 39 -10.30 -1.14 -2.73
CA ASP A 39 -11.20 -2.24 -2.44
C ASP A 39 -10.49 -3.59 -2.45
N LEU A 40 -9.54 -3.79 -3.35
CA LEU A 40 -8.90 -5.08 -3.54
C LEU A 40 -7.59 -5.23 -2.76
N GLU A 41 -6.72 -4.23 -2.81
CA GLU A 41 -5.40 -4.35 -2.20
C GLU A 41 -5.38 -4.37 -0.67
N PRO A 42 -6.20 -3.57 0.05
CA PRO A 42 -6.15 -3.62 1.51
C PRO A 42 -6.39 -5.01 2.09
N PRO A 43 -7.45 -5.75 1.69
CA PRO A 43 -7.61 -7.11 2.20
C PRO A 43 -6.51 -8.04 1.73
N ALA A 44 -5.97 -7.86 0.51
CA ALA A 44 -4.89 -8.71 0.02
C ALA A 44 -3.62 -8.52 0.84
N PHE A 45 -3.26 -7.27 1.16
CA PHE A 45 -2.10 -6.99 2.00
C PHE A 45 -2.29 -7.54 3.42
N GLN A 46 -3.49 -7.41 3.96
CA GLN A 46 -3.81 -7.96 5.28
C GLN A 46 -3.68 -9.48 5.28
N ASP A 47 -4.23 -10.15 4.27
CA ASP A 47 -4.15 -11.61 4.17
C ASP A 47 -2.71 -12.09 4.05
N TYR A 48 -1.91 -11.39 3.25
CA TYR A 48 -0.51 -11.75 3.08
C TYR A 48 0.27 -11.58 4.39
N ALA A 49 0.01 -10.51 5.13
CA ALA A 49 0.67 -10.28 6.41
C ALA A 49 0.29 -11.35 7.44
N GLU A 50 -0.97 -11.75 7.47
CA GLU A 50 -1.46 -12.78 8.39
C GLU A 50 -0.85 -14.15 8.10
N TYR A 51 -0.46 -14.40 6.86
CA TYR A 51 0.24 -15.61 6.50
C TYR A 51 1.53 -15.75 7.31
N TRP A 52 2.24 -14.65 7.53
CA TRP A 52 3.48 -14.64 8.29
C TRP A 52 3.24 -14.56 9.80
N ASN A 53 2.29 -13.75 10.22
CA ASN A 53 1.93 -13.62 11.63
C ASN A 53 0.50 -13.09 11.73
N PRO A 54 -0.45 -13.91 12.26
CA PRO A 54 -1.86 -13.48 12.34
C PRO A 54 -2.11 -12.29 13.24
N LYS A 55 -1.11 -11.86 14.03
CA LYS A 55 -1.24 -10.68 14.88
C LYS A 55 -0.84 -9.39 14.20
N ILE A 56 -0.40 -9.44 12.94
CA ILE A 56 -0.07 -8.24 12.17
C ILE A 56 -1.34 -7.62 11.61
N LYS A 57 -1.50 -6.32 11.83
CA LYS A 57 -2.54 -5.53 11.20
C LYS A 57 -1.92 -4.57 10.20
N VAL A 58 -2.50 -4.52 9.00
CA VAL A 58 -2.02 -3.66 7.92
C VAL A 58 -3.08 -2.62 7.65
N ARG A 59 -2.66 -1.34 7.63
CA ARG A 59 -3.57 -0.24 7.31
C ARG A 59 -2.95 0.70 6.30
N PRO A 60 -3.73 1.16 5.33
CA PRO A 60 -3.23 2.14 4.37
C PRO A 60 -3.13 3.52 5.02
N LEU A 61 -2.02 4.20 4.78
CA LEU A 61 -1.84 5.59 5.19
C LEU A 61 -2.08 6.54 4.02
N LYS A 62 -1.78 6.09 2.81
CA LYS A 62 -2.01 6.85 1.59
C LYS A 62 -2.28 5.87 0.45
N LEU A 63 -3.31 6.16 -0.35
CA LEU A 63 -3.70 5.30 -1.48
C LEU A 63 -3.93 6.14 -2.73
N PRO A 64 -3.65 5.57 -3.93
CA PRO A 64 -4.06 6.20 -5.19
C PRO A 64 -5.59 6.33 -5.26
N PRO A 65 -6.14 7.20 -6.10
CA PRO A 65 -5.44 7.90 -7.17
C PRO A 65 -4.61 9.08 -6.66
N ARG A 66 -3.55 9.39 -7.40
CA ARG A 66 -2.70 10.54 -7.09
C ARG A 66 -3.42 11.83 -7.48
N GLU A 67 -3.20 12.90 -6.71
CA GLU A 67 -3.80 14.19 -7.04
C GLU A 67 -3.28 14.73 -8.36
N LYS A 68 -2.02 14.44 -8.66
CA LYS A 68 -1.41 14.83 -9.93
C LYS A 68 -0.35 13.80 -10.32
N PRO A 69 -0.04 13.66 -11.62
CA PRO A 69 1.01 12.76 -12.07
C PRO A 69 2.35 13.12 -11.41
N GLY A 70 3.08 12.10 -11.01
CA GLY A 70 4.37 12.31 -10.38
C GLY A 70 4.37 12.50 -8.88
N ASP A 71 3.20 12.58 -8.24
CA ASP A 71 3.13 12.64 -6.78
C ASP A 71 3.79 11.42 -6.15
N ILE A 72 4.60 11.64 -5.15
CA ILE A 72 5.22 10.58 -4.37
C ILE A 72 5.03 10.88 -2.88
N PRO A 73 4.89 9.83 -2.06
CA PRO A 73 4.84 8.41 -2.47
C PRO A 73 3.53 8.07 -3.18
N VAL A 74 3.57 6.99 -3.96
CA VAL A 74 2.40 6.47 -4.65
C VAL A 74 1.37 5.98 -3.65
N CYS A 75 1.83 5.16 -2.71
CA CYS A 75 1.03 4.69 -1.59
C CYS A 75 1.92 4.40 -0.40
N GLN A 76 1.30 4.28 0.76
CA GLN A 76 2.02 4.06 2.00
C GLN A 76 1.15 3.23 2.93
N TRP A 77 1.77 2.25 3.60
CA TRP A 77 1.07 1.28 4.45
C TRP A 77 1.77 1.16 5.78
N GLU A 78 1.01 1.01 6.86
CA GLU A 78 1.60 0.71 8.16
C GLU A 78 1.29 -0.74 8.55
N TYR A 79 2.29 -1.37 9.17
CA TYR A 79 2.22 -2.74 9.66
C TYR A 79 2.39 -2.69 11.17
N ILE A 80 1.39 -3.17 11.91
CA ILE A 80 1.38 -3.14 13.37
C ILE A 80 1.29 -4.56 13.89
N LEU A 81 2.26 -4.96 14.71
CA LEU A 81 2.22 -6.26 15.39
C LEU A 81 1.52 -6.09 16.72
N GLU A 82 0.36 -6.71 16.86
CA GLU A 82 -0.42 -6.66 18.08
C GLU A 82 -0.17 -7.93 18.88
N ASP A 83 0.16 -7.78 20.14
CA ASP A 83 0.37 -8.92 21.06
C ASP A 83 -0.94 -9.44 21.63
#